data_b16db32e637e00710c0c5613bed87af3
#
_entry.id   b16db32e637e00710c0c5613bed87af3
#
_cell.length_a   1.000
_cell.length_b   1.000
_cell.length_c   1.000
_cell.angle_alpha   90.00
_cell.angle_beta   90.00
_cell.angle_gamma   90.00
#
_symmetry.space_group_name_H-M   'P 1'
#
loop_
_entity.id
_entity.type
_entity.pdbx_description
1 polymer ?
#
loop_
_entity_poly.entity_id
_entity_poly.type
_entity_poly.pdbx_seq_one_letter_code
_entity_poly.pdbx_strand_id
1 'polypeptide(L)'
;MIMLSSDWVFPENLTKNDMNYKITYNNGQSFCVPLPASKSITNRMLIIQALSGEKGCLQNIAKCDDTDAMLKAFSDYDNGQNLINIGAAGTAMRFLTAYFALKAERGITLDGSERMRQRPIRELVDTLKACGADIEYISINNKENNTCPPIKIKGKQLKAESIEINGNISSQYISAIMMISPYMNGGAKIKIIGESVSRPYIEMTASLMNRFGAKVTLKDSEIIIEEGKYSNVNITVESDWSAASYWYEIKSIIPNLEIVLMGLNKCSDQGDSRIAEYFTKLGVTTTFTEKGVALGYDETKVTDTLTIDLADQPDLAQTFAVTACLKGIPFKITGLSTLKIKETDRMAALISELAKLGYRITEVDNSSLIWDGSTTPTNKKIEIETYKDHRMAMAFAPAAKFLPDLTILDAGVVSKSYPEYWKHLQKIGFKMEE
;
A
#
# COMPACT_ATOMS: atom_id res chain seq x y z
N MET A 1 -19.02 -11.44 -13.71
CA MET A 1 -19.21 -9.98 -13.84
C MET A 1 -19.36 -9.39 -12.44
N ILE A 2 -18.38 -8.67 -11.98
CA ILE A 2 -18.45 -7.96 -10.68
C ILE A 2 -19.48 -6.84 -10.85
N MET A 3 -20.64 -6.91 -10.15
CA MET A 3 -21.55 -5.76 -10.11
C MET A 3 -20.98 -4.74 -9.14
N LEU A 4 -20.48 -3.64 -9.69
CA LEU A 4 -20.28 -2.41 -8.96
C LEU A 4 -21.63 -1.72 -8.76
N SER A 5 -21.80 -0.93 -7.69
CA SER A 5 -22.93 -0.06 -7.55
C SER A 5 -23.07 0.80 -8.81
N SER A 6 -24.31 1.21 -9.19
CA SER A 6 -24.62 1.99 -10.39
C SER A 6 -23.84 3.30 -10.55
N ASP A 7 -23.07 3.70 -9.56
CA ASP A 7 -22.33 4.96 -9.48
C ASP A 7 -20.86 4.84 -9.86
N TRP A 8 -20.38 3.65 -10.31
CA TRP A 8 -19.00 3.50 -10.74
C TRP A 8 -18.84 3.94 -12.20
N VAL A 9 -18.40 5.15 -12.40
CA VAL A 9 -17.95 5.67 -13.70
C VAL A 9 -16.42 5.54 -13.72
N PHE A 10 -15.87 4.83 -14.72
CA PHE A 10 -14.42 4.84 -14.94
C PHE A 10 -14.01 6.29 -15.21
N PRO A 11 -13.06 6.85 -14.47
CA PRO A 11 -12.56 8.18 -14.79
C PRO A 11 -12.00 8.14 -16.21
N GLU A 12 -12.43 9.05 -17.06
CA GLU A 12 -11.78 9.29 -18.35
C GLU A 12 -10.28 9.51 -18.08
N ASN A 13 -9.45 8.90 -18.93
CA ASN A 13 -7.99 9.03 -18.87
C ASN A 13 -7.61 10.52 -18.97
N LEU A 14 -7.65 11.22 -17.86
CA LEU A 14 -6.95 12.48 -17.71
C LEU A 14 -5.48 12.12 -17.87
N THR A 15 -4.88 12.58 -18.95
CA THR A 15 -3.42 12.64 -19.08
C THR A 15 -2.94 13.34 -17.81
N LYS A 16 -2.32 12.56 -16.89
CA LYS A 16 -1.67 13.12 -15.70
C LYS A 16 -0.52 13.96 -16.24
N ASN A 17 -0.77 15.26 -16.44
CA ASN A 17 0.29 16.22 -16.66
C ASN A 17 1.16 16.20 -15.42
N ASP A 18 2.46 16.44 -15.58
CA ASP A 18 3.42 16.62 -14.50
C ASP A 18 2.97 17.82 -13.63
N MET A 19 2.00 17.56 -12.75
CA MET A 19 1.37 18.56 -11.90
C MET A 19 2.31 18.82 -10.72
N ASN A 20 2.81 20.05 -10.63
CA ASN A 20 3.67 20.46 -9.52
C ASN A 20 2.88 21.41 -8.62
N TYR A 21 2.95 21.20 -7.31
CA TYR A 21 2.29 22.09 -6.37
C TYR A 21 3.31 22.82 -5.51
N LYS A 22 3.30 24.17 -5.61
CA LYS A 22 3.87 25.02 -4.58
C LYS A 22 2.90 25.07 -3.40
N ILE A 23 3.38 24.66 -2.23
CA ILE A 23 2.54 24.50 -1.05
C ILE A 23 2.89 25.57 -0.02
N THR A 24 1.89 26.26 0.50
CA THR A 24 2.00 27.18 1.63
C THR A 24 0.99 26.80 2.71
N TYR A 25 1.27 27.17 3.96
CA TYR A 25 0.36 26.92 5.07
C TYR A 25 -0.05 28.24 5.74
N ASN A 26 -1.35 28.42 5.90
CA ASN A 26 -1.97 29.46 6.70
C ASN A 26 -2.72 28.83 7.86
N ASN A 27 -3.12 29.62 8.86
CA ASN A 27 -3.86 29.12 10.02
C ASN A 27 -5.02 28.19 9.62
N GLY A 28 -4.93 26.96 10.09
CA GLY A 28 -5.90 25.90 9.77
C GLY A 28 -7.16 25.94 10.62
N GLN A 29 -8.20 25.29 10.09
CA GLN A 29 -9.47 25.07 10.79
C GLN A 29 -9.62 23.59 11.14
N SER A 30 -10.45 23.31 12.16
CA SER A 30 -10.83 21.94 12.52
C SER A 30 -11.50 21.23 11.36
N PHE A 31 -11.19 19.94 11.16
CA PHE A 31 -11.70 19.17 10.03
C PHE A 31 -12.01 17.73 10.40
N CYS A 32 -13.21 17.26 10.04
CA CYS A 32 -13.56 15.85 10.04
C CYS A 32 -13.17 15.27 8.68
N VAL A 33 -12.13 14.44 8.66
CA VAL A 33 -11.52 13.91 7.44
C VAL A 33 -12.25 12.65 6.99
N PRO A 34 -12.93 12.65 5.87
CA PRO A 34 -13.45 11.44 5.25
C PRO A 34 -12.29 10.70 4.56
N LEU A 35 -11.62 9.82 5.30
CA LEU A 35 -10.51 9.05 4.76
C LEU A 35 -10.95 8.17 3.59
N PRO A 36 -10.06 7.91 2.60
CA PRO A 36 -10.33 6.91 1.58
C PRO A 36 -10.48 5.52 2.20
N ALA A 37 -11.21 4.64 1.54
CA ALA A 37 -11.27 3.25 1.92
C ALA A 37 -9.93 2.54 1.74
N SER A 38 -9.66 1.49 2.52
CA SER A 38 -8.42 0.74 2.46
C SER A 38 -8.23 0.06 1.11
N LYS A 39 -7.19 0.50 0.38
CA LYS A 39 -6.76 -0.13 -0.86
C LYS A 39 -6.36 -1.59 -0.65
N SER A 40 -5.65 -1.87 0.42
CA SER A 40 -5.15 -3.22 0.74
C SER A 40 -6.27 -4.21 1.01
N ILE A 41 -7.33 -3.79 1.70
CA ILE A 41 -8.53 -4.59 1.93
C ILE A 41 -9.30 -4.73 0.61
N THR A 42 -9.58 -3.62 -0.08
CA THR A 42 -10.34 -3.61 -1.33
C THR A 42 -9.79 -4.60 -2.35
N ASN A 43 -8.47 -4.52 -2.63
CA ASN A 43 -7.87 -5.37 -3.66
C ASN A 43 -7.94 -6.87 -3.32
N ARG A 44 -7.87 -7.25 -2.04
CA ARG A 44 -8.08 -8.63 -1.60
C ARG A 44 -9.53 -9.07 -1.79
N MET A 45 -10.46 -8.25 -1.35
CA MET A 45 -11.89 -8.54 -1.45
C MET A 45 -12.34 -8.69 -2.92
N LEU A 46 -11.79 -7.89 -3.84
CA LEU A 46 -12.08 -8.00 -5.27
C LEU A 46 -11.63 -9.35 -5.84
N ILE A 47 -10.45 -9.85 -5.45
CA ILE A 47 -9.97 -11.18 -5.87
C ILE A 47 -10.87 -12.28 -5.29
N ILE A 48 -11.16 -12.21 -3.98
CA ILE A 48 -12.00 -13.21 -3.30
C ILE A 48 -13.41 -13.24 -3.92
N GLN A 49 -13.99 -12.08 -4.18
CA GLN A 49 -15.30 -11.96 -4.84
C GLN A 49 -15.28 -12.52 -6.27
N ALA A 50 -14.24 -12.18 -7.06
CA ALA A 50 -14.09 -12.72 -8.41
C ALA A 50 -13.95 -14.25 -8.41
N LEU A 51 -13.30 -14.82 -7.40
CA LEU A 51 -13.17 -16.28 -7.23
C LEU A 51 -14.49 -16.95 -6.80
N SER A 52 -15.32 -16.30 -5.98
CA SER A 52 -16.61 -16.84 -5.55
C SER A 52 -17.56 -17.07 -6.74
N GLY A 53 -17.43 -16.27 -7.79
CA GLY A 53 -18.34 -16.31 -8.95
C GLY A 53 -19.74 -15.74 -8.65
N GLU A 54 -19.98 -15.33 -7.41
CA GLU A 54 -21.26 -14.82 -6.96
C GLU A 54 -21.27 -13.30 -6.87
N LYS A 55 -22.46 -12.71 -6.96
CA LYS A 55 -22.66 -11.27 -6.87
C LYS A 55 -22.79 -10.86 -5.39
N GLY A 56 -21.69 -10.48 -4.76
CA GLY A 56 -21.68 -9.84 -3.42
C GLY A 56 -21.73 -8.33 -3.52
N CYS A 57 -22.15 -7.68 -2.44
CA CYS A 57 -22.11 -6.24 -2.34
C CYS A 57 -20.89 -5.81 -1.51
N LEU A 58 -19.85 -5.35 -2.19
CA LEU A 58 -18.74 -4.64 -1.56
C LEU A 58 -19.09 -3.16 -1.49
N GLN A 59 -19.19 -2.64 -0.28
CA GLN A 59 -19.47 -1.23 -0.03
C GLN A 59 -18.19 -0.49 0.33
N ASN A 60 -18.14 0.80 0.02
CA ASN A 60 -17.00 1.67 0.32
C ASN A 60 -15.68 1.10 -0.20
N ILE A 61 -15.62 0.64 -1.46
CA ILE A 61 -14.36 0.21 -2.08
C ILE A 61 -13.46 1.41 -2.37
N ALA A 62 -12.15 1.20 -2.29
CA ALA A 62 -11.17 2.25 -2.56
C ALA A 62 -11.30 2.77 -4.00
N LYS A 63 -11.43 4.08 -4.16
CA LYS A 63 -11.44 4.77 -5.46
C LYS A 63 -10.05 5.31 -5.73
N CYS A 64 -9.21 4.51 -6.41
CA CYS A 64 -7.80 4.84 -6.65
C CYS A 64 -7.24 4.02 -7.82
N ASP A 65 -6.13 4.48 -8.41
CA ASP A 65 -5.53 3.87 -9.61
C ASP A 65 -5.30 2.35 -9.48
N ASP A 66 -4.84 1.86 -8.32
CA ASP A 66 -4.56 0.43 -8.12
C ASP A 66 -5.84 -0.42 -8.15
N THR A 67 -6.93 0.10 -7.59
CA THR A 67 -8.25 -0.57 -7.62
C THR A 67 -8.86 -0.52 -9.02
N ASP A 68 -8.78 0.65 -9.68
CA ASP A 68 -9.29 0.82 -11.04
C ASP A 68 -8.58 -0.12 -12.03
N ALA A 69 -7.25 -0.26 -11.89
CA ALA A 69 -6.47 -1.19 -12.70
C ALA A 69 -6.95 -2.65 -12.51
N MET A 70 -7.29 -3.05 -11.30
CA MET A 70 -7.80 -4.40 -11.02
C MET A 70 -9.20 -4.62 -11.60
N LEU A 71 -10.11 -3.67 -11.41
CA LEU A 71 -11.46 -3.73 -11.97
C LEU A 71 -11.43 -3.75 -13.49
N LYS A 72 -10.57 -2.91 -14.10
CA LYS A 72 -10.35 -2.90 -15.54
C LYS A 72 -9.82 -4.23 -16.04
N ALA A 73 -8.88 -4.86 -15.32
CA ALA A 73 -8.33 -6.16 -15.72
C ALA A 73 -9.41 -7.25 -15.78
N PHE A 74 -10.35 -7.29 -14.83
CA PHE A 74 -11.49 -8.20 -14.88
C PHE A 74 -12.41 -7.89 -16.07
N SER A 75 -12.74 -6.61 -16.28
CA SER A 75 -13.56 -6.19 -17.41
C SER A 75 -12.91 -6.50 -18.75
N ASP A 76 -11.62 -6.21 -18.93
CA ASP A 76 -10.87 -6.52 -20.15
C ASP A 76 -10.89 -8.04 -20.43
N TYR A 77 -10.70 -8.86 -19.38
CA TYR A 77 -10.79 -10.31 -19.50
C TYR A 77 -12.20 -10.75 -19.92
N ASP A 78 -13.25 -10.28 -19.26
CA ASP A 78 -14.65 -10.63 -19.58
C ASP A 78 -15.03 -10.20 -21.02
N ASN A 79 -14.49 -9.09 -21.48
CA ASN A 79 -14.70 -8.58 -22.85
C ASN A 79 -13.79 -9.25 -23.91
N GLY A 80 -13.09 -10.32 -23.57
CA GLY A 80 -12.32 -11.09 -24.55
C GLY A 80 -10.92 -10.55 -24.86
N GLN A 81 -10.43 -9.53 -24.16
CA GLN A 81 -9.07 -9.02 -24.35
C GLN A 81 -8.01 -10.03 -23.90
N ASN A 82 -6.99 -10.25 -24.74
CA ASN A 82 -5.86 -11.13 -24.40
C ASN A 82 -4.67 -10.37 -23.80
N LEU A 83 -4.57 -9.06 -24.02
CA LEU A 83 -3.57 -8.20 -23.39
C LEU A 83 -4.23 -7.41 -22.27
N ILE A 84 -3.79 -7.64 -21.04
CA ILE A 84 -4.27 -6.98 -19.84
C ILE A 84 -3.14 -6.12 -19.29
N ASN A 85 -3.30 -4.81 -19.33
CA ASN A 85 -2.31 -3.86 -18.84
C ASN A 85 -2.80 -3.22 -17.54
N ILE A 86 -2.05 -3.43 -16.45
CA ILE A 86 -2.38 -2.95 -15.10
C ILE A 86 -1.57 -1.70 -14.71
N GLY A 87 -0.87 -1.07 -15.64
CA GLY A 87 -0.07 0.12 -15.37
C GLY A 87 0.98 -0.08 -14.28
N ALA A 88 0.99 0.80 -13.28
CA ALA A 88 1.94 0.77 -12.16
C ALA A 88 1.39 0.05 -10.91
N ALA A 89 0.24 -0.63 -11.00
CA ALA A 89 -0.46 -1.25 -9.87
C ALA A 89 0.21 -2.55 -9.41
N GLY A 90 1.15 -2.44 -8.47
CA GLY A 90 1.95 -3.58 -7.99
C GLY A 90 1.14 -4.70 -7.35
N THR A 91 0.15 -4.36 -6.53
CA THR A 91 -0.74 -5.33 -5.89
C THR A 91 -1.58 -6.06 -6.94
N ALA A 92 -2.12 -5.32 -7.93
CA ALA A 92 -2.88 -5.90 -9.03
C ALA A 92 -2.05 -6.92 -9.82
N MET A 93 -0.78 -6.60 -10.15
CA MET A 93 0.12 -7.53 -10.84
C MET A 93 0.22 -8.87 -10.09
N ARG A 94 0.48 -8.85 -8.78
CA ARG A 94 0.69 -10.08 -8.00
C ARG A 94 -0.60 -10.88 -7.84
N PHE A 95 -1.67 -10.22 -7.48
CA PHE A 95 -2.96 -10.87 -7.21
C PHE A 95 -3.59 -11.44 -8.49
N LEU A 96 -3.55 -10.68 -9.58
CA LEU A 96 -4.07 -11.14 -10.87
C LEU A 96 -3.21 -12.23 -11.49
N THR A 97 -1.88 -12.26 -11.25
CA THR A 97 -1.04 -13.39 -11.69
C THR A 97 -1.56 -14.70 -11.09
N ALA A 98 -1.82 -14.74 -9.77
CA ALA A 98 -2.36 -15.94 -9.12
C ALA A 98 -3.80 -16.24 -9.57
N TYR A 99 -4.66 -15.22 -9.65
CA TYR A 99 -6.04 -15.36 -10.11
C TYR A 99 -6.12 -15.95 -11.52
N PHE A 100 -5.40 -15.39 -12.48
CA PHE A 100 -5.42 -15.86 -13.86
C PHE A 100 -4.72 -17.20 -14.05
N ALA A 101 -3.73 -17.55 -13.22
CA ALA A 101 -3.13 -18.89 -13.24
C ALA A 101 -4.13 -19.99 -12.94
N LEU A 102 -5.21 -19.66 -12.21
CA LEU A 102 -6.31 -20.59 -11.91
C LEU A 102 -7.47 -20.45 -12.90
N LYS A 103 -7.82 -19.22 -13.33
CA LYS A 103 -9.11 -18.91 -13.98
C LYS A 103 -9.03 -18.57 -15.46
N ALA A 104 -7.87 -18.21 -16.02
CA ALA A 104 -7.78 -17.80 -17.42
C ALA A 104 -7.83 -18.99 -18.39
N GLU A 105 -9.00 -19.53 -18.67
CA GLU A 105 -9.22 -20.64 -19.60
C GLU A 105 -8.61 -20.37 -20.98
N ARG A 106 -8.75 -19.13 -21.49
CA ARG A 106 -7.99 -18.67 -22.65
C ARG A 106 -6.66 -18.05 -22.18
N GLY A 107 -5.60 -18.20 -22.96
CA GLY A 107 -4.31 -17.58 -22.65
C GLY A 107 -4.40 -16.05 -22.68
N ILE A 108 -3.81 -15.39 -21.69
CA ILE A 108 -3.69 -13.93 -21.59
C ILE A 108 -2.22 -13.50 -21.47
N THR A 109 -1.95 -12.27 -21.82
CA THR A 109 -0.70 -11.57 -21.47
C THR A 109 -1.00 -10.54 -20.39
N LEU A 110 -0.33 -10.65 -19.23
CA LEU A 110 -0.42 -9.67 -18.17
C LEU A 110 0.83 -8.79 -18.19
N ASP A 111 0.63 -7.48 -18.34
CA ASP A 111 1.69 -6.50 -18.51
C ASP A 111 1.44 -5.25 -17.66
N GLY A 112 2.39 -4.32 -17.62
CA GLY A 112 2.28 -3.06 -16.90
C GLY A 112 3.20 -1.99 -17.47
N SER A 113 3.37 -0.90 -16.70
CA SER A 113 4.25 0.20 -17.04
C SER A 113 5.71 -0.25 -17.17
N GLU A 114 6.57 0.59 -17.75
CA GLU A 114 8.01 0.33 -17.86
C GLU A 114 8.64 0.00 -16.49
N ARG A 115 8.26 0.73 -15.45
CA ARG A 115 8.71 0.44 -14.07
C ARG A 115 8.20 -0.92 -13.58
N MET A 116 6.96 -1.33 -13.93
CA MET A 116 6.44 -2.65 -13.57
C MET A 116 7.25 -3.77 -14.21
N ARG A 117 7.70 -3.60 -15.45
CA ARG A 117 8.58 -4.53 -16.17
C ARG A 117 9.99 -4.66 -15.57
N GLN A 118 10.31 -3.86 -14.54
CA GLN A 118 11.56 -3.91 -13.77
C GLN A 118 11.36 -4.49 -12.35
N ARG A 119 10.11 -4.74 -11.94
CA ARG A 119 9.79 -5.26 -10.60
C ARG A 119 9.70 -6.79 -10.63
N PRO A 120 10.60 -7.50 -9.94
CA PRO A 120 10.60 -8.97 -9.95
C PRO A 120 9.27 -9.56 -9.45
N ILE A 121 8.87 -10.69 -10.06
CA ILE A 121 7.75 -11.54 -9.64
C ILE A 121 8.12 -13.02 -9.67
N ARG A 122 9.44 -13.32 -9.74
CA ARG A 122 9.95 -14.68 -9.96
C ARG A 122 9.45 -15.65 -8.90
N GLU A 123 9.58 -15.31 -7.62
CA GLU A 123 9.22 -16.20 -6.52
C GLU A 123 7.72 -16.59 -6.57
N LEU A 124 6.85 -15.65 -6.95
CA LEU A 124 5.43 -15.93 -7.14
C LEU A 124 5.21 -16.88 -8.33
N VAL A 125 5.84 -16.59 -9.47
CA VAL A 125 5.69 -17.37 -10.69
C VAL A 125 6.25 -18.78 -10.51
N ASP A 126 7.42 -18.92 -9.91
CA ASP A 126 8.07 -20.22 -9.67
C ASP A 126 7.23 -21.06 -8.70
N THR A 127 6.68 -20.45 -7.65
CA THR A 127 5.77 -21.13 -6.72
C THR A 127 4.49 -21.58 -7.43
N LEU A 128 3.87 -20.73 -8.25
CA LEU A 128 2.68 -21.10 -9.01
C LEU A 128 2.96 -22.22 -10.03
N LYS A 129 4.12 -22.19 -10.70
CA LYS A 129 4.56 -23.26 -11.60
C LYS A 129 4.77 -24.59 -10.86
N ALA A 130 5.34 -24.57 -9.66
CA ALA A 130 5.46 -25.75 -8.82
C ALA A 130 4.08 -26.34 -8.44
N CYS A 131 3.04 -25.50 -8.38
CA CYS A 131 1.64 -25.92 -8.21
C CYS A 131 0.95 -26.35 -9.53
N GLY A 132 1.66 -26.33 -10.66
CA GLY A 132 1.15 -26.75 -11.97
C GLY A 132 0.67 -25.63 -12.89
N ALA A 133 0.89 -24.35 -12.53
CA ALA A 133 0.48 -23.22 -13.36
C ALA A 133 1.26 -23.17 -14.69
N ASP A 134 0.57 -22.69 -15.73
CA ASP A 134 1.11 -22.48 -17.07
C ASP A 134 1.41 -20.98 -17.24
N ILE A 135 2.64 -20.59 -16.93
CA ILE A 135 3.10 -19.21 -16.97
C ILE A 135 4.43 -19.13 -17.70
N GLU A 136 4.54 -18.21 -18.65
CA GLU A 136 5.76 -17.96 -19.41
C GLU A 136 6.13 -16.48 -19.33
N TYR A 137 7.44 -16.16 -19.20
CA TYR A 137 7.92 -14.78 -19.33
C TYR A 137 8.03 -14.42 -20.81
N ILE A 138 7.67 -13.20 -21.14
CA ILE A 138 7.78 -12.66 -22.50
C ILE A 138 9.06 -11.84 -22.59
N SER A 139 9.93 -12.20 -23.54
CA SER A 139 11.15 -11.45 -23.83
C SER A 139 10.83 -10.09 -24.44
N ILE A 140 11.53 -9.05 -23.99
CA ILE A 140 11.41 -7.68 -24.50
C ILE A 140 12.72 -7.32 -25.23
N ASN A 141 12.63 -6.80 -26.46
CA ASN A 141 13.78 -6.35 -27.24
C ASN A 141 14.90 -7.44 -27.36
N ASN A 142 14.51 -8.70 -27.59
CA ASN A 142 15.41 -9.85 -27.71
C ASN A 142 16.31 -10.10 -26.48
N LYS A 143 16.00 -9.52 -25.32
CA LYS A 143 16.64 -9.87 -24.05
C LYS A 143 15.81 -10.93 -23.34
N GLU A 144 16.47 -12.00 -22.90
CA GLU A 144 15.82 -13.00 -22.05
C GLU A 144 15.25 -12.31 -20.81
N ASN A 145 13.99 -12.58 -20.53
CA ASN A 145 13.30 -12.13 -19.32
C ASN A 145 12.75 -13.36 -18.59
N ASN A 146 13.20 -13.57 -17.39
CA ASN A 146 12.78 -14.69 -16.55
C ASN A 146 12.50 -14.28 -15.08
N THR A 147 12.25 -13.01 -14.84
CA THR A 147 12.06 -12.46 -13.50
C THR A 147 10.94 -11.45 -13.36
N CYS A 148 10.60 -10.75 -14.43
CA CYS A 148 9.69 -9.59 -14.43
C CYS A 148 8.57 -9.73 -15.46
N PRO A 149 7.44 -8.99 -15.35
CA PRO A 149 6.46 -8.88 -16.43
C PRO A 149 7.10 -8.30 -17.72
N PRO A 150 6.50 -8.52 -18.92
CA PRO A 150 5.21 -9.18 -19.12
C PRO A 150 5.28 -10.70 -19.04
N ILE A 151 4.16 -11.30 -18.66
CA ILE A 151 3.99 -12.76 -18.57
C ILE A 151 2.77 -13.22 -19.34
N LYS A 152 2.89 -14.39 -19.97
CA LYS A 152 1.76 -15.11 -20.57
C LYS A 152 1.26 -16.13 -19.58
N ILE A 153 -0.05 -16.18 -19.36
CA ILE A 153 -0.69 -17.06 -18.38
C ILE A 153 -1.82 -17.81 -19.06
N LYS A 154 -1.89 -19.12 -18.83
CA LYS A 154 -3.05 -19.94 -19.16
C LYS A 154 -3.53 -20.67 -17.91
N GLY A 155 -4.80 -20.46 -17.55
CA GLY A 155 -5.39 -21.04 -16.36
C GLY A 155 -5.45 -22.55 -16.41
N LYS A 156 -5.16 -23.16 -15.28
CA LYS A 156 -5.21 -24.62 -15.05
C LYS A 156 -5.70 -24.93 -13.65
N GLN A 157 -6.22 -26.14 -13.46
CA GLN A 157 -6.44 -26.66 -12.11
C GLN A 157 -5.08 -26.82 -11.43
N LEU A 158 -4.91 -26.17 -10.31
CA LEU A 158 -3.68 -26.20 -9.52
C LEU A 158 -3.77 -27.24 -8.40
N LYS A 159 -2.62 -27.76 -7.99
CA LYS A 159 -2.49 -28.67 -6.86
C LYS A 159 -1.21 -28.35 -6.09
N ALA A 160 -1.30 -28.32 -4.75
CA ALA A 160 -0.13 -28.22 -3.90
C ALA A 160 -0.37 -28.94 -2.57
N GLU A 161 0.46 -29.94 -2.24
CA GLU A 161 0.43 -30.56 -0.91
C GLU A 161 1.16 -29.72 0.14
N SER A 162 2.29 -29.13 -0.25
CA SER A 162 3.07 -28.21 0.58
C SER A 162 3.78 -27.20 -0.31
N ILE A 163 3.75 -25.95 0.10
CA ILE A 163 4.41 -24.82 -0.55
C ILE A 163 5.41 -24.23 0.43
N GLU A 164 6.68 -24.14 0.07
CA GLU A 164 7.68 -23.44 0.86
C GLU A 164 7.97 -22.06 0.27
N ILE A 165 7.89 -21.01 1.08
CA ILE A 165 8.10 -19.63 0.65
C ILE A 165 9.00 -18.93 1.66
N ASN A 166 10.02 -18.19 1.18
CA ASN A 166 10.86 -17.37 2.05
C ASN A 166 10.06 -16.21 2.66
N GLY A 167 10.12 -16.04 3.97
CA GLY A 167 9.38 -15.00 4.70
C GLY A 167 9.88 -13.57 4.45
N ASN A 168 11.11 -13.41 3.97
CA ASN A 168 11.71 -12.11 3.66
C ASN A 168 11.29 -11.52 2.30
N ILE A 169 10.49 -12.27 1.51
CA ILE A 169 9.89 -11.76 0.26
C ILE A 169 8.62 -10.95 0.55
N SER A 170 8.09 -10.33 -0.48
CA SER A 170 6.85 -9.55 -0.38
C SER A 170 5.68 -10.40 0.12
N SER A 171 5.03 -9.98 1.22
CA SER A 171 3.79 -10.57 1.73
C SER A 171 2.65 -10.60 0.69
N GLN A 172 2.77 -9.80 -0.40
CA GLN A 172 1.83 -9.85 -1.52
C GLN A 172 1.88 -11.19 -2.26
N TYR A 173 3.05 -11.86 -2.34
CA TYR A 173 3.15 -13.18 -2.99
C TYR A 173 2.43 -14.23 -2.15
N ILE A 174 2.67 -14.22 -0.83
CA ILE A 174 2.00 -15.13 0.09
C ILE A 174 0.49 -14.90 0.04
N SER A 175 0.04 -13.64 0.13
CA SER A 175 -1.38 -13.28 0.04
C SER A 175 -2.03 -13.71 -1.28
N ALA A 176 -1.32 -13.58 -2.41
CA ALA A 176 -1.82 -13.98 -3.72
C ALA A 176 -2.08 -15.49 -3.79
N ILE A 177 -1.14 -16.30 -3.28
CA ILE A 177 -1.27 -17.75 -3.23
C ILE A 177 -2.37 -18.16 -2.24
N MET A 178 -2.40 -17.56 -1.05
CA MET A 178 -3.44 -17.81 -0.05
C MET A 178 -4.85 -17.69 -0.65
N MET A 179 -5.14 -16.57 -1.32
CA MET A 179 -6.48 -16.27 -1.82
C MET A 179 -6.99 -17.28 -2.86
N ILE A 180 -6.11 -17.88 -3.67
CA ILE A 180 -6.50 -18.89 -4.66
C ILE A 180 -6.52 -20.32 -4.10
N SER A 181 -5.87 -20.55 -2.96
CA SER A 181 -5.66 -21.89 -2.38
C SER A 181 -6.93 -22.67 -2.06
N PRO A 182 -8.07 -22.07 -1.66
CA PRO A 182 -9.31 -22.83 -1.50
C PRO A 182 -9.77 -23.55 -2.78
N TYR A 183 -9.38 -23.05 -3.95
CA TYR A 183 -9.73 -23.63 -5.25
C TYR A 183 -8.66 -24.58 -5.81
N MET A 184 -7.58 -24.81 -5.08
CA MET A 184 -6.59 -25.84 -5.42
C MET A 184 -7.07 -27.21 -4.93
N ASN A 185 -6.75 -28.28 -5.67
CA ASN A 185 -7.06 -29.65 -5.24
C ASN A 185 -6.34 -29.98 -3.93
N GLY A 186 -7.10 -30.25 -2.88
CA GLY A 186 -6.60 -30.52 -1.53
C GLY A 186 -6.30 -29.26 -0.70
N GLY A 187 -6.60 -28.06 -1.20
CA GLY A 187 -6.25 -26.80 -0.54
C GLY A 187 -4.74 -26.50 -0.62
N ALA A 188 -4.17 -25.91 0.41
CA ALA A 188 -2.72 -25.66 0.48
C ALA A 188 -2.20 -25.61 1.92
N LYS A 189 -0.96 -26.08 2.10
CA LYS A 189 -0.18 -25.93 3.30
C LYS A 189 1.06 -25.09 2.97
N ILE A 190 1.12 -23.83 3.41
CA ILE A 190 2.21 -22.90 3.11
C ILE A 190 3.13 -22.82 4.32
N LYS A 191 4.39 -23.16 4.14
CA LYS A 191 5.44 -23.01 5.15
C LYS A 191 6.25 -21.74 4.84
N ILE A 192 6.36 -20.88 5.81
CA ILE A 192 7.19 -19.67 5.75
C ILE A 192 8.57 -20.01 6.30
N ILE A 193 9.60 -19.86 5.46
CA ILE A 193 10.99 -20.15 5.81
C ILE A 193 11.68 -18.86 6.21
N GLY A 194 12.30 -18.85 7.39
CA GLY A 194 12.97 -17.67 7.96
C GLY A 194 11.98 -16.67 8.58
N GLU A 195 12.44 -15.44 8.79
CA GLU A 195 11.63 -14.38 9.37
C GLU A 195 10.61 -13.85 8.37
N SER A 196 9.36 -13.72 8.80
CA SER A 196 8.28 -13.15 7.99
C SER A 196 8.27 -11.63 8.16
N VAL A 197 8.45 -10.91 7.06
CA VAL A 197 8.24 -9.45 7.03
C VAL A 197 6.81 -9.13 6.62
N SER A 198 6.28 -8.03 7.15
CA SER A 198 4.91 -7.56 6.83
C SER A 198 3.83 -8.62 7.15
N ARG A 199 3.99 -9.36 8.26
CA ARG A 199 3.05 -10.39 8.72
C ARG A 199 1.59 -9.91 8.84
N PRO A 200 1.29 -8.68 9.29
CA PRO A 200 -0.08 -8.18 9.36
C PRO A 200 -0.86 -8.26 8.03
N TYR A 201 -0.18 -8.17 6.88
CA TYR A 201 -0.85 -8.34 5.58
C TYR A 201 -1.26 -9.79 5.30
N ILE A 202 -0.54 -10.77 5.86
CA ILE A 202 -0.91 -12.20 5.80
C ILE A 202 -2.12 -12.42 6.71
N GLU A 203 -2.09 -11.88 7.92
CA GLU A 203 -3.18 -11.95 8.90
C GLU A 203 -4.46 -11.28 8.37
N MET A 204 -4.35 -10.09 7.76
CA MET A 204 -5.44 -9.42 7.05
C MET A 204 -6.03 -10.33 5.96
N THR A 205 -5.17 -10.99 5.17
CA THR A 205 -5.64 -11.88 4.10
C THR A 205 -6.41 -13.06 4.68
N ALA A 206 -5.90 -13.71 5.71
CA ALA A 206 -6.56 -14.83 6.38
C ALA A 206 -7.90 -14.42 7.01
N SER A 207 -7.94 -13.26 7.68
CA SER A 207 -9.17 -12.69 8.26
C SER A 207 -10.25 -12.49 7.19
N LEU A 208 -9.90 -11.84 6.08
CA LEU A 208 -10.82 -11.62 4.97
C LEU A 208 -11.27 -12.94 4.34
N MET A 209 -10.37 -13.90 4.07
CA MET A 209 -10.72 -15.21 3.54
C MET A 209 -11.70 -15.95 4.45
N ASN A 210 -11.47 -15.95 5.77
CA ASN A 210 -12.36 -16.57 6.75
C ASN A 210 -13.74 -15.89 6.77
N ARG A 211 -13.80 -14.56 6.63
CA ARG A 211 -15.07 -13.81 6.54
C ARG A 211 -15.87 -14.19 5.28
N PHE A 212 -15.20 -14.59 4.21
CA PHE A 212 -15.84 -15.10 2.98
C PHE A 212 -16.04 -16.64 3.01
N GLY A 213 -15.93 -17.27 4.17
CA GLY A 213 -16.27 -18.67 4.37
C GLY A 213 -15.17 -19.69 4.06
N ALA A 214 -13.97 -19.25 3.68
CA ALA A 214 -12.83 -20.16 3.62
C ALA A 214 -12.38 -20.55 5.04
N LYS A 215 -11.65 -21.66 5.14
CA LYS A 215 -11.06 -22.11 6.40
C LYS A 215 -9.55 -21.95 6.34
N VAL A 216 -9.07 -20.89 6.97
CA VAL A 216 -7.65 -20.54 7.06
C VAL A 216 -7.21 -20.59 8.51
N THR A 217 -6.17 -21.36 8.80
CA THR A 217 -5.53 -21.44 10.12
C THR A 217 -4.10 -20.93 9.99
N LEU A 218 -3.79 -19.89 10.77
CA LEU A 218 -2.44 -19.35 10.89
C LEU A 218 -1.72 -19.96 12.08
N LYS A 219 -0.50 -20.43 11.87
CA LYS A 219 0.48 -20.77 12.89
C LYS A 219 1.72 -19.90 12.72
N ASP A 220 2.69 -19.98 13.60
CA ASP A 220 3.88 -19.11 13.57
C ASP A 220 4.58 -19.13 12.20
N SER A 221 4.87 -20.31 11.67
CA SER A 221 5.58 -20.50 10.39
C SER A 221 4.77 -21.25 9.33
N GLU A 222 3.49 -21.52 9.57
CA GLU A 222 2.67 -22.33 8.70
C GLU A 222 1.27 -21.75 8.52
N ILE A 223 0.77 -21.76 7.29
CA ILE A 223 -0.59 -21.35 6.93
C ILE A 223 -1.28 -22.59 6.34
N ILE A 224 -2.39 -23.00 6.94
CA ILE A 224 -3.19 -24.14 6.46
C ILE A 224 -4.50 -23.60 5.88
N ILE A 225 -4.79 -23.97 4.63
CA ILE A 225 -5.98 -23.51 3.91
C ILE A 225 -6.67 -24.76 3.38
N GLU A 226 -7.90 -25.00 3.85
CA GLU A 226 -8.72 -26.13 3.38
C GLU A 226 -9.26 -25.85 1.97
N GLU A 227 -9.40 -26.92 1.17
CA GLU A 227 -10.14 -26.84 -0.09
C GLU A 227 -11.59 -26.44 0.17
N GLY A 228 -12.15 -25.58 -0.68
CA GLY A 228 -13.50 -25.07 -0.54
C GLY A 228 -13.85 -24.00 -1.55
N LYS A 229 -14.90 -23.26 -1.27
CA LYS A 229 -15.36 -22.13 -2.09
C LYS A 229 -15.63 -20.93 -1.20
N TYR A 230 -15.41 -19.76 -1.74
CA TYR A 230 -15.86 -18.55 -1.09
C TYR A 230 -17.39 -18.42 -1.19
N SER A 231 -18.00 -17.94 -0.11
CA SER A 231 -19.40 -17.57 -0.06
C SER A 231 -19.57 -16.08 -0.37
N ASN A 232 -20.77 -15.70 -0.78
CA ASN A 232 -21.13 -14.31 -0.97
C ASN A 232 -21.36 -13.63 0.39
N VAL A 233 -20.72 -12.50 0.61
CA VAL A 233 -20.82 -11.71 1.85
C VAL A 233 -20.95 -10.22 1.51
N ASN A 234 -21.84 -9.52 2.22
CA ASN A 234 -21.92 -8.07 2.16
C ASN A 234 -20.93 -7.48 3.18
N ILE A 235 -19.94 -6.76 2.69
CA ILE A 235 -18.90 -6.16 3.53
C ILE A 235 -18.69 -4.70 3.15
N THR A 236 -18.60 -3.85 4.17
CA THR A 236 -18.15 -2.46 4.03
C THR A 236 -16.65 -2.40 4.31
N VAL A 237 -15.89 -1.86 3.37
CA VAL A 237 -14.44 -1.68 3.52
C VAL A 237 -14.17 -0.57 4.52
N GLU A 238 -13.31 -0.84 5.50
CA GLU A 238 -12.80 0.13 6.46
C GLU A 238 -11.97 1.22 5.76
N SER A 239 -11.91 2.42 6.33
CA SER A 239 -10.99 3.47 5.88
C SER A 239 -9.52 3.07 6.05
N ASP A 240 -8.64 3.71 5.27
CA ASP A 240 -7.24 3.33 5.13
C ASP A 240 -6.38 3.89 6.27
N TRP A 241 -5.79 3.02 7.10
CA TRP A 241 -4.89 3.42 8.17
C TRP A 241 -3.53 3.94 7.66
N SER A 242 -3.08 3.51 6.47
CA SER A 242 -1.92 4.15 5.85
C SER A 242 -2.22 5.61 5.50
N ALA A 243 -3.42 5.90 4.97
CA ALA A 243 -3.85 7.26 4.68
C ALA A 243 -4.01 8.09 5.96
N ALA A 244 -4.45 7.47 7.06
CA ALA A 244 -4.53 8.12 8.36
C ALA A 244 -3.16 8.63 8.83
N SER A 245 -2.06 7.97 8.46
CA SER A 245 -0.72 8.29 8.94
C SER A 245 -0.30 9.75 8.68
N TYR A 246 -0.69 10.30 7.53
CA TYR A 246 -0.39 11.70 7.19
C TYR A 246 -1.14 12.70 8.07
N TRP A 247 -2.29 12.31 8.61
CA TRP A 247 -3.05 13.12 9.56
C TRP A 247 -2.48 13.06 10.97
N TYR A 248 -1.91 11.91 11.35
CA TYR A 248 -1.11 11.79 12.57
C TYR A 248 0.14 12.67 12.50
N GLU A 249 0.84 12.69 11.37
CA GLU A 249 1.94 13.60 11.10
C GLU A 249 1.51 15.06 11.26
N ILE A 250 0.46 15.49 10.55
CA ILE A 250 -0.08 16.85 10.62
C ILE A 250 -0.44 17.21 12.06
N LYS A 251 -1.10 16.32 12.82
CA LYS A 251 -1.43 16.56 14.22
C LYS A 251 -0.19 16.72 15.09
N SER A 252 0.86 15.94 14.83
CA SER A 252 2.13 16.02 15.57
C SER A 252 2.84 17.34 15.35
N ILE A 253 2.83 17.90 14.13
CA ILE A 253 3.51 19.14 13.78
C ILE A 253 2.63 20.39 13.93
N ILE A 254 1.31 20.23 13.99
CA ILE A 254 0.32 21.29 14.19
C ILE A 254 -0.64 20.90 15.33
N PRO A 255 -0.18 20.93 16.60
CA PRO A 255 -0.91 20.39 17.76
C PRO A 255 -2.30 20.98 17.98
N ASN A 256 -2.50 22.25 17.61
CA ASN A 256 -3.75 22.99 17.88
C ASN A 256 -4.89 22.67 16.90
N LEU A 257 -4.63 21.89 15.82
CA LEU A 257 -5.68 21.46 14.90
C LEU A 257 -6.57 20.40 15.56
N GLU A 258 -7.87 20.56 15.49
CA GLU A 258 -8.80 19.49 15.82
C GLU A 258 -9.05 18.64 14.58
N ILE A 259 -8.66 17.38 14.66
CA ILE A 259 -8.76 16.42 13.56
C ILE A 259 -9.55 15.21 14.02
N VAL A 260 -10.59 14.85 13.28
CA VAL A 260 -11.35 13.61 13.45
C VAL A 260 -11.25 12.81 12.15
N LEU A 261 -10.73 11.60 12.21
CA LEU A 261 -10.56 10.67 11.09
C LEU A 261 -11.77 9.72 11.02
N MET A 262 -12.52 9.79 9.93
CA MET A 262 -13.75 9.01 9.79
C MET A 262 -13.50 7.61 9.24
N GLY A 263 -14.32 6.63 9.64
CA GLY A 263 -14.37 5.29 9.05
C GLY A 263 -13.27 4.33 9.51
N LEU A 264 -12.52 4.66 10.55
CA LEU A 264 -11.51 3.80 11.17
C LEU A 264 -12.11 3.01 12.34
N ASN A 265 -11.75 1.73 12.46
CA ASN A 265 -12.21 0.84 13.51
C ASN A 265 -11.14 0.62 14.59
N LYS A 266 -11.57 0.42 15.84
CA LYS A 266 -10.67 0.10 16.94
C LYS A 266 -10.02 -1.29 16.76
N CYS A 267 -10.77 -2.25 16.25
CA CYS A 267 -10.28 -3.58 15.92
C CYS A 267 -10.15 -3.69 14.41
N SER A 268 -9.01 -3.25 13.87
CA SER A 268 -8.72 -3.24 12.43
C SER A 268 -7.89 -4.44 12.02
N ASP A 269 -8.19 -5.00 10.85
CA ASP A 269 -7.33 -5.99 10.19
C ASP A 269 -6.06 -5.35 9.58
N GLN A 270 -5.98 -4.00 9.51
CA GLN A 270 -4.84 -3.29 8.93
C GLN A 270 -3.71 -3.15 9.94
N GLY A 271 -2.52 -3.70 9.61
CA GLY A 271 -1.33 -3.59 10.47
C GLY A 271 -0.93 -2.14 10.75
N ASP A 272 -1.18 -1.23 9.80
CA ASP A 272 -0.87 0.19 9.93
C ASP A 272 -1.72 0.89 11.02
N SER A 273 -2.77 0.25 11.56
CA SER A 273 -3.53 0.74 12.72
C SER A 273 -2.66 0.92 13.98
N ARG A 274 -1.52 0.24 14.06
CA ARG A 274 -0.53 0.44 15.14
C ARG A 274 0.09 1.84 15.16
N ILE A 275 -0.16 2.66 14.14
CA ILE A 275 0.20 4.08 14.17
C ILE A 275 -0.39 4.79 15.38
N ALA A 276 -1.58 4.38 15.82
CA ALA A 276 -2.23 4.92 17.02
C ALA A 276 -1.37 4.76 18.29
N GLU A 277 -0.61 3.66 18.37
CA GLU A 277 0.35 3.41 19.45
C GLU A 277 1.66 4.16 19.21
N TYR A 278 2.22 4.04 18.02
CA TYR A 278 3.55 4.53 17.70
C TYR A 278 3.64 6.05 17.75
N PHE A 279 2.62 6.77 17.28
CA PHE A 279 2.62 8.24 17.27
C PHE A 279 2.44 8.87 18.66
N THR A 280 2.15 8.09 19.69
CA THR A 280 2.22 8.60 21.07
C THR A 280 3.63 9.10 21.41
N LYS A 281 4.68 8.47 20.87
CA LYS A 281 6.08 8.90 21.01
C LYS A 281 6.38 10.25 20.33
N LEU A 282 5.48 10.69 19.44
CA LEU A 282 5.53 11.99 18.74
C LEU A 282 4.45 12.95 19.23
N GLY A 283 3.83 12.64 20.38
CA GLY A 283 2.86 13.49 21.08
C GLY A 283 1.39 13.28 20.66
N VAL A 284 1.08 12.46 19.65
CA VAL A 284 -0.30 12.29 19.19
C VAL A 284 -1.02 11.23 20.01
N THR A 285 -2.18 11.57 20.53
CA THR A 285 -3.07 10.64 21.24
C THR A 285 -4.28 10.30 20.39
N THR A 286 -4.80 9.08 20.56
CA THR A 286 -5.88 8.51 19.76
C THR A 286 -7.08 8.22 20.65
N THR A 287 -8.24 8.77 20.32
CA THR A 287 -9.51 8.51 21.01
C THR A 287 -10.55 8.01 20.00
N PHE A 288 -11.03 6.79 20.17
CA PHE A 288 -12.12 6.26 19.36
C PHE A 288 -13.46 6.84 19.82
N THR A 289 -14.21 7.39 18.88
CA THR A 289 -15.54 8.00 19.09
C THR A 289 -16.54 7.42 18.10
N GLU A 290 -17.83 7.71 18.27
CA GLU A 290 -18.88 7.31 17.31
C GLU A 290 -18.66 7.90 15.89
N LYS A 291 -17.99 9.04 15.80
CA LYS A 291 -17.69 9.71 14.52
C LYS A 291 -16.42 9.20 13.83
N GLY A 292 -15.59 8.44 14.54
CA GLY A 292 -14.28 7.95 14.08
C GLY A 292 -13.20 8.17 15.14
N VAL A 293 -11.97 8.42 14.71
CA VAL A 293 -10.79 8.62 15.56
C VAL A 293 -10.51 10.11 15.72
N ALA A 294 -10.66 10.63 16.94
CA ALA A 294 -10.24 11.98 17.31
C ALA A 294 -8.75 11.98 17.69
N LEU A 295 -7.97 12.86 17.06
CA LEU A 295 -6.54 13.03 17.34
C LEU A 295 -6.34 14.13 18.37
N GLY A 296 -5.81 13.76 19.54
CA GLY A 296 -5.33 14.68 20.56
C GLY A 296 -3.82 14.89 20.46
N TYR A 297 -3.30 15.82 21.30
CA TYR A 297 -1.86 16.04 21.44
C TYR A 297 -1.49 16.18 22.91
N ASP A 298 -0.41 15.53 23.32
CA ASP A 298 0.15 15.55 24.67
C ASP A 298 1.67 15.66 24.58
N GLU A 299 2.19 16.85 24.82
CA GLU A 299 3.63 17.16 24.76
C GLU A 299 4.46 16.29 25.72
N THR A 300 3.88 15.86 26.86
CA THR A 300 4.59 15.04 27.86
C THR A 300 4.95 13.64 27.35
N LYS A 301 4.35 13.21 26.25
CA LYS A 301 4.62 11.90 25.60
C LYS A 301 5.67 11.95 24.51
N VAL A 302 6.09 13.15 24.12
CA VAL A 302 7.13 13.31 23.10
C VAL A 302 8.46 12.78 23.62
N THR A 303 9.10 11.90 22.85
CA THR A 303 10.39 11.31 23.22
C THR A 303 11.55 12.16 22.72
N ASP A 304 12.69 12.16 23.44
CA ASP A 304 13.93 12.82 23.00
C ASP A 304 14.55 12.12 21.79
N THR A 305 14.30 10.83 21.63
CA THR A 305 14.79 10.03 20.51
C THR A 305 13.72 9.00 20.12
N LEU A 306 13.45 8.85 18.84
CA LEU A 306 12.51 7.86 18.32
C LEU A 306 13.24 6.58 17.90
N THR A 307 12.99 5.47 18.60
CA THR A 307 13.41 4.14 18.14
C THR A 307 12.17 3.31 17.83
N ILE A 308 12.09 2.79 16.59
CA ILE A 308 10.94 2.04 16.10
C ILE A 308 11.36 0.99 15.06
N ASP A 309 10.73 -0.18 15.15
CA ASP A 309 10.82 -1.22 14.14
C ASP A 309 9.54 -1.22 13.28
N LEU A 310 9.70 -1.08 11.98
CA LEU A 310 8.62 -1.05 10.99
C LEU A 310 8.64 -2.27 10.05
N ALA A 311 9.25 -3.39 10.44
CA ALA A 311 9.24 -4.62 9.65
C ALA A 311 7.81 -5.06 9.26
N ASP A 312 6.87 -4.86 10.17
CA ASP A 312 5.45 -5.18 9.96
C ASP A 312 4.63 -4.04 9.34
N GLN A 313 5.08 -2.79 9.44
CA GLN A 313 4.42 -1.60 8.89
C GLN A 313 5.36 -0.74 8.03
N PRO A 314 6.07 -1.32 7.03
CA PRO A 314 7.10 -0.60 6.28
C PRO A 314 6.55 0.61 5.52
N ASP A 315 5.27 0.62 5.21
CA ASP A 315 4.58 1.70 4.50
C ASP A 315 4.40 2.98 5.35
N LEU A 316 4.68 2.95 6.66
CA LEU A 316 4.68 4.10 7.56
C LEU A 316 6.04 4.82 7.64
N ALA A 317 7.09 4.28 7.04
CA ALA A 317 8.45 4.78 7.20
C ALA A 317 8.62 6.24 6.77
N GLN A 318 8.00 6.64 5.64
CA GLN A 318 8.08 8.01 5.14
C GLN A 318 7.48 8.99 6.15
N THR A 319 6.29 8.69 6.64
CA THR A 319 5.59 9.52 7.62
C THR A 319 6.42 9.69 8.90
N PHE A 320 6.98 8.58 9.44
CA PHE A 320 7.80 8.66 10.66
C PHE A 320 9.08 9.43 10.47
N ALA A 321 9.82 9.17 9.38
CA ALA A 321 11.09 9.84 9.14
C ALA A 321 10.91 11.35 8.95
N VAL A 322 9.92 11.76 8.14
CA VAL A 322 9.64 13.18 7.91
C VAL A 322 9.14 13.84 9.18
N THR A 323 8.17 13.24 9.91
CA THR A 323 7.66 13.82 11.17
C THR A 323 8.77 14.02 12.19
N ALA A 324 9.62 13.00 12.39
CA ALA A 324 10.72 13.07 13.37
C ALA A 324 11.72 14.19 13.01
N CYS A 325 12.11 14.31 11.72
CA CYS A 325 12.95 15.39 11.24
C CYS A 325 12.32 16.76 11.49
N LEU A 326 11.05 16.96 11.10
CA LEU A 326 10.35 18.24 11.27
C LEU A 326 10.18 18.64 12.74
N LYS A 327 10.13 17.68 13.66
CA LYS A 327 10.10 17.91 15.10
C LYS A 327 11.48 18.04 15.74
N GLY A 328 12.56 17.82 14.99
CA GLY A 328 13.92 17.83 15.54
C GLY A 328 14.22 16.65 16.47
N ILE A 329 13.53 15.52 16.31
CA ILE A 329 13.69 14.33 17.13
C ILE A 329 14.61 13.33 16.41
N PRO A 330 15.85 13.07 16.91
CA PRO A 330 16.74 12.05 16.37
C PRO A 330 16.04 10.69 16.32
N PHE A 331 16.38 9.85 15.33
CA PHE A 331 15.69 8.58 15.20
C PHE A 331 16.57 7.42 14.75
N LYS A 332 16.12 6.21 15.09
CA LYS A 332 16.52 4.94 14.50
C LYS A 332 15.28 4.18 14.09
N ILE A 333 15.07 4.04 12.78
CA ILE A 333 13.95 3.28 12.18
C ILE A 333 14.55 2.02 11.54
N THR A 334 14.09 0.84 11.95
CA THR A 334 14.54 -0.48 11.46
C THR A 334 13.45 -1.21 10.69
N GLY A 335 13.75 -2.39 10.13
CA GLY A 335 12.77 -3.23 9.43
C GLY A 335 12.42 -2.75 8.00
N LEU A 336 13.29 -1.98 7.36
CA LEU A 336 12.99 -1.27 6.10
C LEU A 336 13.48 -1.98 4.84
N SER A 337 14.01 -3.20 4.93
CA SER A 337 14.63 -3.91 3.79
C SER A 337 13.73 -3.99 2.55
N THR A 338 12.42 -4.16 2.74
CA THR A 338 11.45 -4.25 1.63
C THR A 338 11.21 -2.93 0.89
N LEU A 339 11.63 -1.79 1.43
CA LEU A 339 11.39 -0.48 0.82
C LEU A 339 12.22 -0.23 -0.44
N LYS A 340 13.32 -0.96 -0.63
CA LYS A 340 14.19 -0.82 -1.80
C LYS A 340 13.57 -1.30 -3.11
N ILE A 341 12.57 -2.18 -3.04
CA ILE A 341 11.93 -2.82 -4.21
C ILE A 341 10.47 -2.39 -4.42
N LYS A 342 10.06 -1.30 -3.79
CA LYS A 342 8.71 -0.74 -3.94
C LYS A 342 8.59 0.09 -5.25
N GLU A 343 7.74 1.09 -5.27
CA GLU A 343 7.55 2.02 -6.39
C GLU A 343 8.86 2.67 -6.83
N THR A 344 9.68 3.01 -5.85
CA THR A 344 11.06 3.46 -5.95
C THR A 344 11.90 2.76 -4.87
N ASP A 345 13.22 2.98 -4.82
CA ASP A 345 13.99 2.78 -3.60
C ASP A 345 13.61 3.90 -2.61
N ARG A 346 12.64 3.59 -1.72
CA ARG A 346 12.09 4.56 -0.78
C ARG A 346 13.10 5.05 0.25
N MET A 347 14.07 4.22 0.60
CA MET A 347 15.13 4.62 1.54
C MET A 347 16.04 5.65 0.91
N ALA A 348 16.53 5.38 -0.31
CA ALA A 348 17.34 6.33 -1.06
C ALA A 348 16.59 7.64 -1.35
N ALA A 349 15.30 7.56 -1.70
CA ALA A 349 14.44 8.73 -1.91
C ALA A 349 14.30 9.57 -0.63
N LEU A 350 14.01 8.94 0.53
CA LEU A 350 13.93 9.65 1.82
C LEU A 350 15.23 10.36 2.17
N ILE A 351 16.37 9.68 2.03
CA ILE A 351 17.70 10.27 2.31
C ILE A 351 17.93 11.49 1.41
N SER A 352 17.66 11.35 0.10
CA SER A 352 17.84 12.43 -0.87
C SER A 352 16.97 13.65 -0.56
N GLU A 353 15.67 13.42 -0.31
CA GLU A 353 14.73 14.52 -0.13
C GLU A 353 14.85 15.18 1.26
N LEU A 354 15.14 14.40 2.32
CA LEU A 354 15.42 14.95 3.64
C LEU A 354 16.74 15.74 3.67
N ALA A 355 17.72 15.36 2.85
CA ALA A 355 18.96 16.13 2.71
C ALA A 355 18.72 17.54 2.12
N LYS A 356 17.76 17.72 1.21
CA LYS A 356 17.34 19.03 0.70
C LYS A 356 16.76 19.92 1.81
N LEU A 357 16.11 19.31 2.81
CA LEU A 357 15.59 19.95 4.01
C LEU A 357 16.67 20.16 5.09
N GLY A 358 17.92 19.78 4.83
CA GLY A 358 19.05 19.93 5.74
C GLY A 358 19.26 18.79 6.71
N TYR A 359 18.52 17.67 6.63
CA TYR A 359 18.66 16.53 7.52
C TYR A 359 19.64 15.49 6.95
N ARG A 360 20.62 15.06 7.75
CA ARG A 360 21.63 14.09 7.35
C ARG A 360 21.25 12.69 7.80
N ILE A 361 20.50 11.98 6.97
CA ILE A 361 20.08 10.60 7.26
C ILE A 361 21.12 9.61 6.77
N THR A 362 21.42 8.60 7.60
CA THR A 362 22.33 7.49 7.26
C THR A 362 21.55 6.19 7.09
N GLU A 363 21.81 5.47 6.01
CA GLU A 363 21.36 4.10 5.82
C GLU A 363 22.33 3.12 6.48
N VAL A 364 21.80 2.14 7.20
CA VAL A 364 22.59 1.07 7.84
C VAL A 364 22.00 -0.29 7.46
N ASP A 365 22.90 -1.24 7.10
CA ASP A 365 22.58 -2.64 6.78
C ASP A 365 21.46 -2.85 5.75
N ASN A 366 21.29 -1.92 4.82
CA ASN A 366 20.22 -1.94 3.81
C ASN A 366 18.79 -2.10 4.38
N SER A 367 18.59 -1.84 5.65
CA SER A 367 17.32 -2.11 6.36
C SER A 367 16.97 -1.09 7.43
N SER A 368 17.81 -0.10 7.67
CA SER A 368 17.60 0.89 8.73
C SER A 368 17.96 2.29 8.27
N LEU A 369 17.23 3.29 8.78
CA LEU A 369 17.54 4.70 8.64
C LEU A 369 17.84 5.29 10.03
N ILE A 370 18.93 6.04 10.14
CA ILE A 370 19.36 6.70 11.38
C ILE A 370 19.58 8.18 11.10
N TRP A 371 19.07 9.01 12.00
CA TRP A 371 19.38 10.42 12.08
C TRP A 371 19.78 10.79 13.53
N ASP A 372 20.91 11.43 13.69
CA ASP A 372 21.50 11.80 14.99
C ASP A 372 21.11 13.21 15.45
N GLY A 373 20.25 13.91 14.71
CA GLY A 373 19.88 15.31 14.97
C GLY A 373 20.73 16.33 14.22
N SER A 374 21.75 15.90 13.45
CA SER A 374 22.60 16.82 12.70
C SER A 374 21.88 17.46 11.52
N THR A 375 22.08 18.78 11.34
CA THR A 375 21.48 19.56 10.25
C THR A 375 22.54 20.33 9.48
N THR A 376 22.19 20.70 8.24
CA THR A 376 22.98 21.59 7.38
C THR A 376 22.13 22.78 6.93
N PRO A 377 22.75 23.90 6.55
CA PRO A 377 22.02 25.01 5.93
C PRO A 377 21.23 24.54 4.70
N THR A 378 20.03 25.04 4.55
CA THR A 378 19.11 24.68 3.45
C THR A 378 19.00 25.84 2.46
N ASN A 379 18.61 25.51 1.23
CA ASN A 379 18.21 26.50 0.23
C ASN A 379 16.84 27.11 0.60
N LYS A 380 16.58 28.33 0.14
CA LYS A 380 15.28 29.00 0.35
C LYS A 380 14.15 28.33 -0.46
N LYS A 381 14.46 27.87 -1.68
CA LYS A 381 13.53 27.17 -2.56
C LYS A 381 13.82 25.67 -2.52
N ILE A 382 12.84 24.88 -2.15
CA ILE A 382 12.97 23.41 -2.02
C ILE A 382 11.95 22.74 -2.92
N GLU A 383 12.44 21.86 -3.78
CA GLU A 383 11.64 21.04 -4.67
C GLU A 383 11.81 19.57 -4.27
N ILE A 384 10.70 18.94 -3.87
CA ILE A 384 10.65 17.53 -3.48
C ILE A 384 10.27 16.69 -4.69
N GLU A 385 11.16 15.80 -5.07
CA GLU A 385 10.92 14.77 -6.07
C GLU A 385 10.09 13.64 -5.46
N THR A 386 9.01 13.25 -6.11
CA THR A 386 8.13 12.17 -5.61
C THR A 386 8.56 10.79 -6.07
N TYR A 387 9.42 10.70 -7.07
CA TYR A 387 9.86 9.42 -7.66
C TYR A 387 8.68 8.53 -8.09
N LYS A 388 7.57 9.15 -8.51
CA LYS A 388 6.30 8.49 -8.85
C LYS A 388 5.72 7.66 -7.68
N ASP A 389 6.05 8.04 -6.45
CA ASP A 389 5.55 7.42 -5.23
C ASP A 389 4.66 8.39 -4.45
N HIS A 390 3.39 8.04 -4.34
CA HIS A 390 2.38 8.82 -3.63
C HIS A 390 2.74 9.09 -2.16
N ARG A 391 3.46 8.17 -1.50
CA ARG A 391 3.85 8.33 -0.10
C ARG A 391 4.88 9.43 0.09
N MET A 392 5.77 9.64 -0.89
CA MET A 392 6.70 10.78 -0.88
C MET A 392 5.93 12.10 -0.96
N ALA A 393 5.01 12.24 -1.90
CA ALA A 393 4.19 13.44 -2.01
C ALA A 393 3.44 13.77 -0.72
N MET A 394 2.77 12.76 -0.14
CA MET A 394 1.91 12.97 1.02
C MET A 394 2.67 13.21 2.32
N ALA A 395 3.81 12.53 2.53
CA ALA A 395 4.62 12.72 3.72
C ALA A 395 5.41 14.05 3.72
N PHE A 396 5.83 14.55 2.55
CA PHE A 396 6.58 15.80 2.52
C PHE A 396 5.70 17.05 2.45
N ALA A 397 4.45 16.97 2.00
CA ALA A 397 3.55 18.11 1.88
C ALA A 397 3.36 18.90 3.21
N PRO A 398 3.23 18.26 4.39
CA PRO A 398 3.08 18.95 5.66
C PRO A 398 4.30 19.82 6.05
N ALA A 399 5.49 19.56 5.47
CA ALA A 399 6.69 20.37 5.71
C ALA A 399 6.53 21.85 5.28
N ALA A 400 5.56 22.14 4.40
CA ALA A 400 5.19 23.52 4.03
C ALA A 400 4.75 24.38 5.22
N LYS A 401 4.43 23.79 6.37
CA LYS A 401 4.21 24.49 7.64
C LYS A 401 5.46 25.28 8.07
N PHE A 402 6.64 24.78 7.78
CA PHE A 402 7.93 25.34 8.18
C PHE A 402 8.70 25.95 7.00
N LEU A 403 8.35 25.58 5.78
CA LEU A 403 9.06 25.90 4.55
C LEU A 403 8.10 26.56 3.54
N PRO A 404 8.03 27.91 3.51
CA PRO A 404 7.01 28.62 2.71
C PRO A 404 7.19 28.52 1.19
N ASP A 405 8.36 28.07 0.72
CA ASP A 405 8.67 27.89 -0.70
C ASP A 405 8.90 26.41 -1.06
N LEU A 406 8.10 25.51 -0.46
CA LEU A 406 8.12 24.08 -0.76
C LEU A 406 7.31 23.77 -2.02
N THR A 407 7.92 23.09 -2.97
CA THR A 407 7.24 22.56 -4.16
C THR A 407 7.27 21.02 -4.14
N ILE A 408 6.13 20.37 -4.36
CA ILE A 408 6.03 18.93 -4.58
C ILE A 408 5.92 18.70 -6.09
N LEU A 409 6.91 18.01 -6.66
CA LEU A 409 6.93 17.65 -8.09
C LEU A 409 6.06 16.42 -8.33
N ASP A 410 5.43 16.33 -9.50
CA ASP A 410 4.52 15.23 -9.88
C ASP A 410 3.48 14.93 -8.77
N ALA A 411 2.85 15.97 -8.26
CA ALA A 411 1.90 15.91 -7.13
C ALA A 411 0.65 15.03 -7.43
N GLY A 412 0.37 14.76 -8.71
CA GLY A 412 -0.72 13.88 -9.16
C GLY A 412 -0.60 12.43 -8.72
N VAL A 413 0.58 11.98 -8.32
CA VAL A 413 0.84 10.58 -7.87
C VAL A 413 -0.01 10.14 -6.68
N VAL A 414 -0.60 11.05 -5.92
CA VAL A 414 -1.49 10.73 -4.79
C VAL A 414 -2.73 9.94 -5.22
N SER A 415 -3.14 10.05 -6.48
CA SER A 415 -4.27 9.28 -7.05
C SER A 415 -4.11 7.77 -6.91
N LYS A 416 -2.89 7.30 -6.73
CA LYS A 416 -2.59 5.87 -6.53
C LYS A 416 -3.22 5.27 -5.27
N SER A 417 -3.48 6.07 -4.23
CA SER A 417 -4.10 5.59 -2.99
C SER A 417 -4.99 6.61 -2.28
N TYR A 418 -4.83 7.90 -2.52
CA TYR A 418 -5.57 8.96 -1.84
C TYR A 418 -5.84 10.15 -2.77
N PRO A 419 -6.74 10.01 -3.78
CA PRO A 419 -6.99 11.07 -4.78
C PRO A 419 -7.42 12.42 -4.18
N GLU A 420 -8.18 12.39 -3.08
CA GLU A 420 -8.71 13.61 -2.44
C GLU A 420 -7.71 14.28 -1.46
N TYR A 421 -6.46 13.79 -1.36
CA TYR A 421 -5.49 14.27 -0.37
C TYR A 421 -5.30 15.79 -0.40
N TRP A 422 -5.04 16.35 -1.58
CA TRP A 422 -4.83 17.80 -1.73
C TRP A 422 -6.06 18.62 -1.34
N LYS A 423 -7.27 18.18 -1.71
CA LYS A 423 -8.51 18.84 -1.32
C LYS A 423 -8.72 18.82 0.20
N HIS A 424 -8.35 17.71 0.84
CA HIS A 424 -8.45 17.61 2.30
C HIS A 424 -7.42 18.50 3.00
N LEU A 425 -6.18 18.58 2.48
CA LEU A 425 -5.18 19.53 3.01
C LEU A 425 -5.65 20.99 2.92
N GLN A 426 -6.33 21.37 1.83
CA GLN A 426 -6.88 22.72 1.69
C GLN A 426 -7.86 23.08 2.82
N LYS A 427 -8.64 22.11 3.30
CA LYS A 427 -9.61 22.31 4.39
C LYS A 427 -8.94 22.70 5.71
N ILE A 428 -7.70 22.32 5.91
CA ILE A 428 -6.93 22.62 7.13
C ILE A 428 -5.88 23.71 6.91
N GLY A 429 -6.01 24.56 5.90
CA GLY A 429 -5.21 25.77 5.72
C GLY A 429 -3.97 25.63 4.84
N PHE A 430 -3.72 24.48 4.20
CA PHE A 430 -2.71 24.41 3.15
C PHE A 430 -3.27 24.98 1.84
N LYS A 431 -2.46 25.69 1.09
CA LYS A 431 -2.77 26.21 -0.25
C LYS A 431 -1.81 25.56 -1.24
N MET A 432 -2.33 25.09 -2.37
CA MET A 432 -1.58 24.56 -3.49
C MET A 432 -1.73 25.50 -4.67
N GLU A 433 -0.60 25.93 -5.24
CA GLU A 433 -0.49 26.72 -6.48
C GLU A 433 0.30 25.88 -7.50
N GLU A 434 -0.20 25.80 -8.75
CA GLU A 434 0.47 25.13 -9.88
C GLU A 434 1.65 25.92 -10.42
#